data_213018915b61f3f84c9e5222fba5f278
#
_entry.id   213018915b61f3f84c9e5222fba5f278
#
_cell.length_a   1.000
_cell.length_b   1.000
_cell.length_c   1.000
_cell.angle_alpha   90.00
_cell.angle_beta   90.00
_cell.angle_gamma   90.00
#
_symmetry.space_group_name_H-M   'P 1'
#
loop_
_entity.id
_entity.type
_entity.pdbx_description
1 polymer ?
#
loop_
_entity_poly.entity_id
_entity_poly.type
_entity_poly.pdbx_seq_one_letter_code
_entity_poly.pdbx_strand_id
1 'polypeptide(L)'
;FGDLNVNNINIPIRGVIGDQQAALVGQRCMKNGDMKSTYGTGCFLMANTEEKPVSINEGLLTTIAYALDGKTHYAIEGSIYSCGNIIKWLRDKMNFFETSEQSENYLNINGKSNNVLFLPAFNGLGAPFWDSDIRGGFYGLTQDSSIQDMVTACFNSVAFQTKEITSILEKYDIKVSSLLVDG
;
A
#
# COMPACT_ATOMS: atom_id res chain seq x y z
N PHE A 1 -22.01 -12.82 17.04
CA PHE A 1 -21.81 -11.42 17.42
C PHE A 1 -23.07 -10.75 17.99
N GLY A 2 -24.18 -11.47 18.15
CA GLY A 2 -25.45 -10.96 18.66
C GLY A 2 -26.41 -10.52 17.55
N ASP A 3 -27.44 -9.82 17.94
CA ASP A 3 -28.51 -9.38 17.06
C ASP A 3 -28.69 -7.86 17.15
N LEU A 4 -28.98 -7.23 16.01
CA LEU A 4 -29.39 -5.84 15.93
C LEU A 4 -30.91 -5.76 15.79
N ASN A 5 -31.59 -5.04 16.69
CA ASN A 5 -33.02 -4.79 16.59
C ASN A 5 -33.26 -3.39 15.99
N VAL A 6 -33.89 -3.36 14.81
CA VAL A 6 -34.27 -2.12 14.12
C VAL A 6 -35.75 -2.20 13.78
N ASN A 7 -36.55 -1.29 14.30
CA ASN A 7 -38.00 -1.22 14.04
C ASN A 7 -38.72 -2.57 14.26
N ASN A 8 -38.42 -3.26 15.37
CA ASN A 8 -38.90 -4.59 15.71
C ASN A 8 -38.50 -5.72 14.76
N ILE A 9 -37.54 -5.48 13.86
CA ILE A 9 -36.91 -6.50 13.03
C ILE A 9 -35.59 -6.90 13.69
N ASN A 10 -35.47 -8.21 14.00
CA ASN A 10 -34.25 -8.77 14.57
C ASN A 10 -33.31 -9.21 13.43
N ILE A 11 -32.13 -8.59 13.35
CA ILE A 11 -31.13 -8.85 12.30
C ILE A 11 -29.91 -9.48 12.98
N PRO A 12 -29.61 -10.76 12.73
CA PRO A 12 -28.45 -11.40 13.32
C PRO A 12 -27.14 -10.86 12.65
N ILE A 13 -26.19 -10.42 13.50
CA ILE A 13 -24.84 -10.02 13.05
C ILE A 13 -24.02 -11.30 12.84
N ARG A 14 -23.81 -11.68 11.58
CA ARG A 14 -23.15 -12.93 11.18
C ARG A 14 -21.62 -12.82 11.11
N GLY A 15 -21.09 -11.61 10.91
CA GLY A 15 -19.65 -11.39 10.82
C GLY A 15 -19.29 -9.94 11.08
N VAL A 16 -18.08 -9.72 11.55
CA VAL A 16 -17.44 -8.41 11.73
C VAL A 16 -16.01 -8.54 11.24
N ILE A 17 -15.59 -7.63 10.38
CA ILE A 17 -14.23 -7.63 9.80
C ILE A 17 -13.81 -6.19 9.48
N GLY A 18 -12.53 -5.87 9.67
CA GLY A 18 -11.97 -4.58 9.25
C GLY A 18 -11.89 -4.49 7.71
N ASP A 19 -11.89 -3.28 7.16
CA ASP A 19 -11.90 -3.04 5.72
C ASP A 19 -10.70 -3.66 4.99
N GLN A 20 -9.49 -3.52 5.55
CA GLN A 20 -8.27 -4.07 4.96
C GLN A 20 -8.24 -5.61 5.01
N GLN A 21 -8.73 -6.18 6.10
CA GLN A 21 -8.90 -7.61 6.25
C GLN A 21 -10.01 -8.15 5.32
N ALA A 22 -11.09 -7.39 5.14
CA ALA A 22 -12.14 -7.73 4.19
C ALA A 22 -11.61 -7.72 2.75
N ALA A 23 -10.77 -6.74 2.39
CA ALA A 23 -10.10 -6.70 1.09
C ALA A 23 -9.17 -7.91 0.87
N LEU A 24 -8.41 -8.32 1.91
CA LEU A 24 -7.56 -9.52 1.85
C LEU A 24 -8.38 -10.77 1.52
N VAL A 25 -9.49 -10.98 2.22
CA VAL A 25 -10.40 -12.11 1.98
C VAL A 25 -11.12 -11.97 0.62
N GLY A 26 -11.59 -10.77 0.28
CA GLY A 26 -12.26 -10.48 -0.99
C GLY A 26 -11.38 -10.75 -2.20
N GLN A 27 -10.10 -10.45 -2.10
CA GLN A 27 -9.07 -10.76 -3.11
C GLN A 27 -8.65 -12.24 -3.09
N ARG A 28 -9.23 -13.06 -2.19
CA ARG A 28 -8.89 -14.48 -2.01
C ARG A 28 -7.43 -14.73 -1.63
N CYS A 29 -6.81 -13.81 -0.92
CA CYS A 29 -5.47 -13.99 -0.36
C CYS A 29 -5.53 -14.91 0.87
N MET A 30 -5.68 -16.22 0.66
CA MET A 30 -5.99 -17.19 1.71
C MET A 30 -4.81 -18.09 2.10
N LYS A 31 -3.74 -18.09 1.30
CA LYS A 31 -2.56 -18.94 1.51
C LYS A 31 -1.37 -18.11 1.99
N ASN A 32 -0.41 -18.79 2.60
CA ASN A 32 0.85 -18.14 2.98
C ASN A 32 1.53 -17.50 1.78
N GLY A 33 1.84 -16.20 1.89
CA GLY A 33 2.46 -15.40 0.82
C GLY A 33 1.48 -14.81 -0.20
N ASP A 34 0.18 -15.15 -0.14
CA ASP A 34 -0.81 -14.39 -0.90
C ASP A 34 -0.87 -12.98 -0.34
N MET A 35 -0.73 -12.00 -1.21
CA MET A 35 -0.63 -10.60 -0.83
C MET A 35 -1.59 -9.72 -1.61
N LYS A 36 -2.21 -8.77 -0.91
CA LYS A 36 -2.97 -7.69 -1.54
C LYS A 36 -2.34 -6.33 -1.23
N SER A 37 -2.59 -5.36 -2.10
CA SER A 37 -2.35 -3.94 -1.85
C SER A 37 -3.55 -3.11 -2.29
N THR A 38 -4.09 -2.32 -1.36
CA THR A 38 -5.14 -1.34 -1.67
C THR A 38 -4.46 0.01 -1.91
N TYR A 39 -4.54 0.50 -3.15
CA TYR A 39 -3.94 1.76 -3.59
C TYR A 39 -4.98 2.90 -3.54
N GLY A 40 -5.10 3.54 -2.40
CA GLY A 40 -5.94 4.72 -2.18
C GLY A 40 -5.11 5.99 -2.00
N THR A 41 -5.46 6.83 -1.03
CA THR A 41 -4.67 8.00 -0.63
C THR A 41 -3.25 7.60 -0.24
N GLY A 42 -3.11 6.55 0.57
CA GLY A 42 -1.91 5.77 0.81
C GLY A 42 -2.06 4.36 0.25
N CYS A 43 -1.14 3.45 0.60
CA CYS A 43 -1.27 2.03 0.29
C CYS A 43 -1.30 1.20 1.57
N PHE A 44 -2.13 0.16 1.56
CA PHE A 44 -2.20 -0.82 2.64
C PHE A 44 -1.93 -2.21 2.08
N LEU A 45 -0.75 -2.72 2.40
CA LEU A 45 -0.29 -4.02 1.96
C LEU A 45 -0.53 -5.04 3.07
N MET A 46 -1.07 -6.19 2.72
CA MET A 46 -1.25 -7.31 3.65
C MET A 46 -0.85 -8.63 2.99
N ALA A 47 0.03 -9.39 3.65
CA ALA A 47 0.44 -10.72 3.25
C ALA A 47 -0.06 -11.76 4.24
N ASN A 48 -0.82 -12.74 3.79
CA ASN A 48 -1.36 -13.82 4.62
C ASN A 48 -0.24 -14.75 5.09
N THR A 49 -0.28 -15.15 6.37
CA THR A 49 0.66 -16.11 6.98
C THR A 49 -0.05 -17.35 7.55
N GLU A 50 -1.32 -17.56 7.16
CA GLU A 50 -2.19 -18.64 7.62
C GLU A 50 -2.35 -18.65 9.15
N GLU A 51 -2.35 -19.81 9.79
CA GLU A 51 -2.53 -19.97 11.23
C GLU A 51 -1.25 -19.65 12.04
N LYS A 52 -0.16 -19.19 11.37
CA LYS A 52 1.12 -18.92 12.01
C LYS A 52 1.34 -17.41 12.19
N PRO A 53 1.33 -16.90 13.43
CA PRO A 53 1.76 -15.51 13.66
C PRO A 53 3.28 -15.41 13.43
N VAL A 54 3.69 -14.53 12.54
CA VAL A 54 5.09 -14.25 12.23
C VAL A 54 5.46 -12.91 12.83
N SER A 55 6.46 -12.88 13.71
CA SER A 55 6.97 -11.62 14.27
C SER A 55 8.06 -11.07 13.37
N ILE A 56 7.88 -9.84 12.90
CA ILE A 56 8.85 -9.11 12.07
C ILE A 56 9.34 -7.89 12.84
N ASN A 57 10.64 -7.80 13.05
CA ASN A 57 11.27 -6.69 13.81
C ASN A 57 11.72 -5.53 12.91
N GLU A 58 11.45 -5.62 11.60
CA GLU A 58 11.87 -4.63 10.59
C GLU A 58 10.70 -3.70 10.19
N GLY A 59 9.92 -3.22 11.17
CA GLY A 59 8.92 -2.17 10.94
C GLY A 59 7.63 -2.59 10.22
N LEU A 60 7.38 -3.88 10.04
CA LEU A 60 6.08 -4.41 9.61
C LEU A 60 5.28 -4.89 10.82
N LEU A 61 3.95 -4.92 10.69
CA LEU A 61 3.04 -5.25 11.77
C LEU A 61 2.44 -6.64 11.57
N THR A 62 2.43 -7.45 12.63
CA THR A 62 1.65 -8.70 12.65
C THR A 62 0.24 -8.38 13.12
N THR A 63 -0.75 -8.81 12.36
CA THR A 63 -2.18 -8.58 12.66
C THR A 63 -2.98 -9.87 12.49
N ILE A 64 -4.20 -9.88 13.06
CA ILE A 64 -5.18 -10.91 12.75
C ILE A 64 -5.79 -10.59 11.39
N ALA A 65 -5.66 -11.52 10.45
CA ALA A 65 -6.26 -11.39 9.13
C ALA A 65 -7.78 -11.64 9.20
N TYR A 66 -8.18 -12.79 9.72
CA TYR A 66 -9.58 -13.18 9.93
C TYR A 66 -9.67 -14.41 10.83
N ALA A 67 -10.86 -14.67 11.34
CA ALA A 67 -11.19 -15.93 12.00
C ALA A 67 -12.31 -16.62 11.23
N LEU A 68 -12.12 -17.89 10.88
CA LEU A 68 -13.07 -18.69 10.12
C LEU A 68 -13.10 -20.10 10.72
N ASP A 69 -14.28 -20.63 10.95
CA ASP A 69 -14.50 -21.98 11.49
C ASP A 69 -13.69 -22.29 12.78
N GLY A 70 -13.58 -21.30 13.66
CA GLY A 70 -12.84 -21.40 14.92
C GLY A 70 -11.32 -21.32 14.81
N LYS A 71 -10.78 -21.10 13.61
CA LYS A 71 -9.35 -20.91 13.35
C LYS A 71 -9.03 -19.44 13.12
N THR A 72 -7.96 -18.97 13.73
CA THR A 72 -7.44 -17.61 13.51
C THR A 72 -6.33 -17.63 12.48
N HIS A 73 -6.47 -16.80 11.47
CA HIS A 73 -5.44 -16.55 10.45
C HIS A 73 -4.79 -15.21 10.69
N TYR A 74 -3.51 -15.13 10.37
CA TYR A 74 -2.69 -13.94 10.58
C TYR A 74 -2.22 -13.35 9.26
N ALA A 75 -1.80 -12.10 9.31
CA ALA A 75 -1.17 -11.42 8.20
C ALA A 75 -0.07 -10.49 8.70
N ILE A 76 0.87 -10.19 7.81
CA ILE A 76 1.81 -9.09 7.97
C ILE A 76 1.27 -7.89 7.21
N GLU A 77 1.27 -6.73 7.87
CA GLU A 77 0.78 -5.47 7.32
C GLU A 77 1.91 -4.45 7.18
N GLY A 78 1.89 -3.73 6.05
CA GLY A 78 2.72 -2.56 5.81
C GLY A 78 1.86 -1.41 5.27
N SER A 79 2.00 -0.23 5.89
CA SER A 79 1.27 0.98 5.50
C SER A 79 2.20 1.99 4.84
N ILE A 80 1.89 2.41 3.62
CA ILE A 80 2.55 3.48 2.89
C ILE A 80 1.66 4.72 2.95
N TYR A 81 2.15 5.83 3.51
CA TYR A 81 1.34 7.01 3.78
C TYR A 81 0.97 7.82 2.53
N SER A 82 1.81 7.76 1.50
CA SER A 82 1.61 8.55 0.28
C SER A 82 1.60 7.67 -0.96
N CYS A 83 0.48 7.72 -1.70
CA CYS A 83 0.28 7.02 -2.96
C CYS A 83 -0.58 7.87 -3.91
N GLY A 84 -1.88 7.69 -3.95
CA GLY A 84 -2.79 8.46 -4.79
C GLY A 84 -2.81 9.96 -4.46
N ASN A 85 -2.49 10.33 -3.21
CA ASN A 85 -2.31 11.74 -2.83
C ASN A 85 -1.13 12.40 -3.54
N ILE A 86 -0.11 11.65 -4.00
CA ILE A 86 1.00 12.17 -4.80
C ILE A 86 0.48 12.68 -6.14
N ILE A 87 -0.36 11.88 -6.81
CA ILE A 87 -0.95 12.24 -8.10
C ILE A 87 -1.88 13.44 -7.97
N LYS A 88 -2.72 13.45 -6.91
CA LYS A 88 -3.55 14.61 -6.59
C LYS A 88 -2.71 15.87 -6.36
N TRP A 89 -1.60 15.76 -5.65
CA TRP A 89 -0.70 16.89 -5.39
C TRP A 89 -0.04 17.40 -6.67
N LEU A 90 0.41 16.52 -7.56
CA LEU A 90 0.95 16.91 -8.88
C LEU A 90 -0.10 17.65 -9.71
N ARG A 91 -1.35 17.21 -9.67
CA ARG A 91 -2.46 17.88 -10.35
C ARG A 91 -2.84 19.20 -9.69
N ASP A 92 -3.17 19.19 -8.40
CA ASP A 92 -3.89 20.29 -7.72
C ASP A 92 -2.96 21.40 -7.22
N LYS A 93 -1.68 21.10 -6.97
CA LYS A 93 -0.70 22.03 -6.41
C LYS A 93 0.41 22.37 -7.38
N MET A 94 0.88 21.38 -8.15
CA MET A 94 1.95 21.58 -9.12
C MET A 94 1.40 21.98 -10.50
N ASN A 95 0.11 21.73 -10.77
CA ASN A 95 -0.56 22.00 -12.04
C ASN A 95 0.13 21.34 -13.24
N PHE A 96 0.65 20.12 -13.06
CA PHE A 96 1.34 19.39 -14.13
C PHE A 96 0.38 18.83 -15.17
N PHE A 97 -0.86 18.56 -14.79
CA PHE A 97 -1.95 18.06 -15.64
C PHE A 97 -3.31 18.45 -15.05
N GLU A 98 -4.36 18.40 -15.87
CA GLU A 98 -5.71 18.80 -15.47
C GLU A 98 -6.48 17.67 -14.75
N THR A 99 -6.28 16.41 -15.20
CA THR A 99 -6.92 15.23 -14.61
C THR A 99 -5.89 14.18 -14.20
N SER A 100 -6.23 13.35 -13.21
CA SER A 100 -5.30 12.33 -12.71
C SER A 100 -4.93 11.31 -13.79
N GLU A 101 -5.85 10.98 -14.70
CA GLU A 101 -5.65 10.05 -15.80
C GLU A 101 -4.57 10.53 -16.77
N GLN A 102 -4.46 11.84 -16.97
CA GLN A 102 -3.43 12.42 -17.82
C GLN A 102 -2.01 12.18 -17.31
N SER A 103 -1.83 11.83 -16.03
CA SER A 103 -0.52 11.51 -15.47
C SER A 103 0.19 10.36 -16.21
N GLU A 104 -0.58 9.42 -16.78
CA GLU A 104 -0.04 8.29 -17.55
C GLU A 104 0.71 8.76 -18.81
N ASN A 105 0.29 9.88 -19.43
CA ASN A 105 0.94 10.45 -20.62
C ASN A 105 2.36 10.99 -20.34
N TYR A 106 2.66 11.19 -19.06
CA TYR A 106 3.97 11.71 -18.62
C TYR A 106 4.91 10.58 -18.14
N LEU A 107 4.47 9.30 -18.18
CA LEU A 107 5.33 8.20 -17.79
C LEU A 107 6.36 7.87 -18.88
N ASN A 108 7.62 7.91 -18.50
CA ASN A 108 8.71 7.50 -19.38
C ASN A 108 8.99 5.99 -19.20
N ILE A 109 8.08 5.14 -19.71
CA ILE A 109 8.13 3.69 -19.54
C ILE A 109 9.32 3.05 -20.30
N ASN A 110 9.71 3.64 -21.43
CA ASN A 110 10.75 3.09 -22.33
C ASN A 110 12.01 3.96 -22.37
N GLY A 111 12.08 5.02 -21.57
CA GLY A 111 13.20 5.93 -21.57
C GLY A 111 14.39 5.45 -20.77
N LYS A 112 15.54 6.11 -20.98
CA LYS A 112 16.66 5.97 -20.04
C LYS A 112 16.19 6.43 -18.67
N SER A 113 16.51 5.64 -17.63
CA SER A 113 16.29 6.04 -16.25
C SER A 113 16.86 7.46 -16.08
N ASN A 114 15.98 8.42 -15.80
CA ASN A 114 16.45 9.69 -15.29
C ASN A 114 16.92 9.46 -13.86
N ASN A 115 17.92 10.19 -13.43
CA ASN A 115 18.44 10.10 -12.07
C ASN A 115 17.58 10.86 -11.06
N VAL A 116 16.36 11.24 -11.42
CA VAL A 116 15.44 11.95 -10.52
C VAL A 116 14.75 10.92 -9.62
N LEU A 117 14.85 11.15 -8.33
CA LEU A 117 14.17 10.38 -7.29
C LEU A 117 13.19 11.28 -6.54
N PHE A 118 12.09 10.73 -6.13
CA PHE A 118 11.12 11.40 -5.27
C PHE A 118 10.98 10.67 -3.94
N LEU A 119 11.13 11.39 -2.84
CA LEU A 119 10.82 10.89 -1.49
C LEU A 119 9.40 11.34 -1.13
N PRO A 120 8.41 10.44 -1.03
CA PRO A 120 7.00 10.81 -0.89
C PRO A 120 6.58 11.01 0.60
N ALA A 121 7.39 11.68 1.38
CA ALA A 121 7.20 11.86 2.81
C ALA A 121 6.41 13.14 3.15
N PHE A 122 5.22 13.35 2.55
CA PHE A 122 4.39 14.53 2.84
C PHE A 122 4.01 14.66 4.31
N ASN A 123 3.70 13.52 4.94
CA ASN A 123 3.35 13.40 6.36
C ASN A 123 4.27 12.39 7.07
N GLY A 124 5.55 12.39 6.70
CA GLY A 124 6.48 11.36 7.13
C GLY A 124 6.43 10.10 6.27
N LEU A 125 7.14 9.07 6.69
CA LEU A 125 7.14 7.74 6.10
C LEU A 125 6.45 6.74 7.04
N GLY A 126 5.63 5.87 6.46
CA GLY A 126 5.05 4.72 7.12
C GLY A 126 6.02 3.53 7.18
N ALA A 127 5.48 2.32 7.05
CA ALA A 127 6.29 1.12 7.04
C ALA A 127 7.34 1.12 5.92
N PRO A 128 8.54 0.58 6.19
CA PRO A 128 9.02 0.03 7.45
C PRO A 128 9.68 1.07 8.36
N PHE A 129 9.78 2.33 7.95
CA PHE A 129 10.62 3.37 8.56
C PHE A 129 9.99 4.01 9.80
N TRP A 130 8.66 4.24 9.77
CA TRP A 130 7.88 4.89 10.84
C TRP A 130 8.48 6.23 11.30
N ASP A 131 8.94 7.04 10.33
CA ASP A 131 9.53 8.36 10.57
C ASP A 131 8.52 9.47 10.28
N SER A 132 8.01 10.12 11.32
CA SER A 132 7.05 11.22 11.24
C SER A 132 7.67 12.57 10.91
N ASP A 133 8.99 12.72 11.07
CA ASP A 133 9.69 14.01 11.00
C ASP A 133 10.28 14.29 9.62
N ILE A 134 10.60 13.25 8.88
CA ILE A 134 11.09 13.38 7.50
C ILE A 134 10.05 14.04 6.59
N ARG A 135 10.53 14.80 5.61
CA ARG A 135 9.67 15.47 4.61
C ARG A 135 10.08 15.12 3.20
N GLY A 136 9.08 15.20 2.30
CA GLY A 136 9.24 14.87 0.90
C GLY A 136 10.18 15.80 0.14
N GLY A 137 10.75 15.28 -0.95
CA GLY A 137 11.65 16.07 -1.80
C GLY A 137 12.01 15.33 -3.08
N PHE A 138 12.40 16.11 -4.09
CA PHE A 138 13.03 15.60 -5.30
C PHE A 138 14.55 15.67 -5.17
N TYR A 139 15.22 14.63 -5.66
CA TYR A 139 16.67 14.50 -5.64
C TYR A 139 17.17 14.18 -7.05
N GLY A 140 18.39 14.61 -7.38
CA GLY A 140 18.99 14.33 -8.68
C GLY A 140 18.49 15.22 -9.82
N LEU A 141 17.83 16.35 -9.52
CA LEU A 141 17.42 17.33 -10.54
C LEU A 141 18.63 17.98 -11.21
N THR A 142 18.51 18.14 -12.52
CA THR A 142 19.45 18.90 -13.35
C THR A 142 18.68 19.94 -14.17
N GLN A 143 19.37 20.80 -14.91
CA GLN A 143 18.71 21.75 -15.82
C GLN A 143 17.91 21.09 -16.94
N ASP A 144 18.23 19.83 -17.27
CA ASP A 144 17.55 19.03 -18.30
C ASP A 144 16.37 18.22 -17.76
N SER A 145 16.13 18.27 -16.43
CA SER A 145 15.02 17.52 -15.83
C SER A 145 13.68 18.10 -16.26
N SER A 146 12.81 17.23 -16.73
CA SER A 146 11.48 17.55 -17.27
C SER A 146 10.36 17.20 -16.29
N ILE A 147 9.13 17.65 -16.58
CA ILE A 147 7.91 17.21 -15.87
C ILE A 147 7.77 15.68 -15.95
N GLN A 148 8.07 15.08 -17.10
CA GLN A 148 8.01 13.62 -17.28
C GLN A 148 8.92 12.89 -16.30
N ASP A 149 10.12 13.42 -16.07
CA ASP A 149 11.08 12.85 -15.12
C ASP A 149 10.56 12.92 -13.69
N MET A 150 9.95 14.04 -13.31
CA MET A 150 9.37 14.24 -11.98
C MET A 150 8.14 13.34 -11.76
N VAL A 151 7.23 13.26 -12.74
CA VAL A 151 6.05 12.38 -12.66
C VAL A 151 6.49 10.92 -12.58
N THR A 152 7.42 10.50 -13.43
CA THR A 152 7.97 9.13 -13.41
C THR A 152 8.61 8.81 -12.05
N ALA A 153 9.38 9.74 -11.47
CA ALA A 153 9.97 9.57 -10.14
C ALA A 153 8.89 9.38 -9.04
N CYS A 154 7.79 10.12 -9.15
CA CYS A 154 6.65 9.97 -8.23
C CYS A 154 6.02 8.57 -8.29
N PHE A 155 5.76 8.04 -9.49
CA PHE A 155 5.25 6.67 -9.66
C PHE A 155 6.25 5.63 -9.15
N ASN A 156 7.52 5.78 -9.50
CA ASN A 156 8.58 4.89 -9.05
C ASN A 156 8.71 4.87 -7.52
N SER A 157 8.47 6.00 -6.84
CA SER A 157 8.54 6.07 -5.38
C SER A 157 7.54 5.15 -4.68
N VAL A 158 6.34 4.98 -5.25
CA VAL A 158 5.33 4.03 -4.74
C VAL A 158 5.79 2.59 -4.96
N ALA A 159 6.31 2.30 -6.16
CA ALA A 159 6.83 0.98 -6.48
C ALA A 159 8.03 0.59 -5.59
N PHE A 160 8.94 1.53 -5.30
CA PHE A 160 10.08 1.30 -4.42
C PHE A 160 9.65 1.00 -2.98
N GLN A 161 8.69 1.75 -2.43
CA GLN A 161 8.16 1.46 -1.10
C GLN A 161 7.47 0.09 -1.04
N THR A 162 6.70 -0.27 -2.07
CA THR A 162 6.11 -1.61 -2.19
C THR A 162 7.18 -2.69 -2.24
N LYS A 163 8.25 -2.46 -3.03
CA LYS A 163 9.38 -3.41 -3.13
C LYS A 163 10.13 -3.55 -1.80
N GLU A 164 10.30 -2.47 -1.05
CA GLU A 164 10.94 -2.54 0.27
C GLU A 164 10.17 -3.46 1.20
N ILE A 165 8.85 -3.30 1.29
CA ILE A 165 7.98 -4.16 2.11
C ILE A 165 8.07 -5.62 1.66
N THR A 166 7.97 -5.90 0.35
CA THR A 166 8.07 -7.28 -0.15
C THR A 166 9.45 -7.89 0.10
N SER A 167 10.51 -7.10 0.03
CA SER A 167 11.88 -7.57 0.32
C SER A 167 12.06 -7.95 1.79
N ILE A 168 11.40 -7.24 2.71
CA ILE A 168 11.38 -7.63 4.13
C ILE A 168 10.64 -8.96 4.31
N LEU A 169 9.46 -9.13 3.68
CA LEU A 169 8.71 -10.40 3.76
C LEU A 169 9.56 -11.59 3.29
N GLU A 170 10.30 -11.42 2.19
CA GLU A 170 11.20 -12.47 1.66
C GLU A 170 12.29 -12.90 2.67
N LYS A 171 12.83 -11.97 3.48
CA LYS A 171 13.82 -12.29 4.53
C LYS A 171 13.23 -13.19 5.64
N TYR A 172 11.93 -13.15 5.84
CA TYR A 172 11.20 -13.97 6.82
C TYR A 172 10.53 -15.19 6.20
N ASP A 173 11.01 -15.65 5.05
CA ASP A 173 10.51 -16.82 4.32
C ASP A 173 9.05 -16.72 3.86
N ILE A 174 8.50 -15.49 3.82
CA ILE A 174 7.18 -15.22 3.24
C ILE A 174 7.38 -14.84 1.76
N LYS A 175 7.29 -15.84 0.90
CA LYS A 175 7.46 -15.66 -0.55
C LYS A 175 6.17 -15.09 -1.15
N VAL A 176 6.23 -13.84 -1.56
CA VAL A 176 5.14 -13.20 -2.30
C VAL A 176 5.12 -13.72 -3.73
N SER A 177 4.16 -14.59 -4.04
CA SER A 177 4.00 -15.18 -5.37
C SER A 177 3.21 -14.29 -6.33
N SER A 178 2.30 -13.50 -5.77
CA SER A 178 1.46 -12.54 -6.51
C SER A 178 1.06 -11.37 -5.62
N LEU A 179 0.92 -10.21 -6.22
CA LEU A 179 0.36 -9.02 -5.58
C LEU A 179 -0.98 -8.71 -6.27
N LEU A 180 -2.07 -8.92 -5.54
CA LEU A 180 -3.41 -8.54 -5.98
C LEU A 180 -3.67 -7.09 -5.58
N VAL A 181 -4.26 -6.31 -6.46
CA VAL A 181 -4.41 -4.87 -6.27
C VAL A 181 -5.86 -4.44 -6.39
N ASP A 182 -6.23 -3.45 -5.56
CA ASP A 182 -7.49 -2.71 -5.60
C ASP A 182 -7.28 -1.25 -5.18
N GLY A 183 -8.35 -0.43 -5.18
CA GLY A 183 -8.35 0.98 -4.77
C GLY A 183 -9.09 1.88 -5.73
#